data_ca31a0faa38124eee701eba8b4f2586a
#
_entry.id   ca31a0faa38124eee701eba8b4f2586a
#
_cell.length_a   1.000
_cell.length_b   1.000
_cell.length_c   1.000
_cell.angle_alpha   90.00
_cell.angle_beta   90.00
_cell.angle_gamma   90.00
#
_symmetry.space_group_name_H-M   'P 1'
#
loop_
_entity.id
_entity.type
_entity.pdbx_description
1 polymer ?
#
loop_
_entity_poly.entity_id
_entity_poly.type
_entity_poly.pdbx_seq_one_letter_code
_entity_poly.pdbx_strand_id
1 'polypeptide(L)'
;VLDLYAGSGSLGLEALSRGAEFVHFVEMDFKVSQVLMKNIKKLNCENQCKIFNSDCVSFSAFRNQVKYDLILADPPFFKDDIHQVFKNIINNNFLSEIGTFLIERSIQTKANDEEQFGIKTFRKLGDSVIYIYEV
;
A
#
# COMPACT_ATOMS: atom_id res chain seq x y z
N VAL A 1 9.27 -1.86 -3.26
CA VAL A 1 8.12 -1.25 -2.58
C VAL A 1 6.84 -1.58 -3.33
N LEU A 2 5.77 -1.80 -2.60
CA LEU A 2 4.40 -1.91 -3.13
C LEU A 2 3.55 -0.80 -2.52
N ASP A 3 2.94 0.04 -3.36
CA ASP A 3 2.04 1.12 -2.97
C ASP A 3 0.61 0.71 -3.33
N LEU A 4 -0.16 0.30 -2.32
CA LEU A 4 -1.56 -0.09 -2.44
C LEU A 4 -2.45 1.15 -2.29
N TYR A 5 -3.55 1.22 -3.06
CA TYR A 5 -4.42 2.40 -3.11
C TYR A 5 -3.62 3.65 -3.54
N ALA A 6 -2.81 3.51 -4.57
CA ALA A 6 -1.73 4.44 -4.89
C ALA A 6 -2.16 5.87 -5.20
N GLY A 7 -3.36 6.07 -5.75
CA GLY A 7 -3.84 7.40 -6.13
C GLY A 7 -2.89 8.06 -7.13
N SER A 8 -2.46 9.28 -6.83
CA SER A 8 -1.47 10.02 -7.64
C SER A 8 -0.04 9.49 -7.50
N GLY A 9 0.20 8.54 -6.61
CA GLY A 9 1.49 7.89 -6.40
C GLY A 9 2.41 8.58 -5.40
N SER A 10 1.92 9.51 -4.60
CA SER A 10 2.77 10.31 -3.71
C SER A 10 3.59 9.47 -2.72
N LEU A 11 3.02 8.40 -2.13
CA LEU A 11 3.76 7.54 -1.19
C LEU A 11 4.85 6.73 -1.88
N GLY A 12 4.53 6.04 -2.96
CA GLY A 12 5.49 5.23 -3.70
C GLY A 12 6.58 6.07 -4.36
N LEU A 13 6.24 7.24 -4.90
CA LEU A 13 7.22 8.17 -5.47
C LEU A 13 8.14 8.76 -4.39
N GLU A 14 7.62 9.03 -3.20
CA GLU A 14 8.45 9.43 -2.06
C GLU A 14 9.41 8.30 -1.65
N ALA A 15 8.96 7.05 -1.67
CA ALA A 15 9.82 5.91 -1.41
C ALA A 15 10.98 5.82 -2.41
N LEU A 16 10.73 6.08 -3.71
CA LEU A 16 11.80 6.17 -4.72
C LEU A 16 12.79 7.29 -4.39
N SER A 17 12.32 8.48 -4.02
CA SER A 17 13.17 9.62 -3.66
C SER A 17 14.06 9.33 -2.46
N ARG A 18 13.66 8.40 -1.60
CA ARG A 18 14.40 7.95 -0.42
C ARG A 18 15.25 6.70 -0.65
N GLY A 19 15.39 6.25 -1.89
CA GLY A 19 16.32 5.19 -2.27
C GLY A 19 15.68 3.82 -2.54
N ALA A 20 14.36 3.72 -2.64
CA ALA A 20 13.74 2.50 -3.13
C ALA A 20 14.23 2.21 -4.56
N GLU A 21 14.56 0.98 -4.83
CA GLU A 21 15.05 0.56 -6.14
C GLU A 21 13.92 0.47 -7.17
N PHE A 22 12.76 -0.01 -6.72
CA PHE A 22 11.61 -0.25 -7.58
C PHE A 22 10.31 -0.09 -6.80
N VAL A 23 9.27 0.43 -7.48
CA VAL A 23 7.92 0.57 -6.90
C VAL A 23 6.86 0.00 -7.84
N HIS A 24 6.05 -0.89 -7.33
CA HIS A 24 4.79 -1.30 -7.92
C HIS A 24 3.63 -0.50 -7.29
N PHE A 25 2.77 0.04 -8.13
CA PHE A 25 1.59 0.80 -7.73
C PHE A 25 0.34 0.01 -8.08
N VAL A 26 -0.63 -0.04 -7.18
CA VAL A 26 -1.95 -0.62 -7.42
C VAL A 26 -2.99 0.49 -7.29
N GLU A 27 -3.69 0.79 -8.37
CA GLU A 27 -4.73 1.80 -8.43
C GLU A 27 -5.91 1.29 -9.27
N MET A 28 -7.10 1.31 -8.66
CA MET A 28 -8.32 0.78 -9.29
C MET A 28 -8.89 1.72 -10.36
N ASP A 29 -8.86 3.04 -10.11
CA ASP A 29 -9.44 4.03 -11.01
C ASP A 29 -8.50 4.31 -12.19
N PHE A 30 -8.99 4.03 -13.40
CA PHE A 30 -8.20 4.22 -14.62
C PHE A 30 -7.78 5.69 -14.84
N LYS A 31 -8.66 6.65 -14.56
CA LYS A 31 -8.34 8.07 -14.70
C LYS A 31 -7.27 8.51 -13.72
N VAL A 32 -7.34 8.04 -12.49
CA VAL A 32 -6.33 8.30 -11.46
C VAL A 32 -5.01 7.64 -11.83
N SER A 33 -5.01 6.43 -12.36
CA SER A 33 -3.80 5.76 -12.84
C SER A 33 -3.12 6.51 -14.00
N GLN A 34 -3.89 7.25 -14.81
CA GLN A 34 -3.35 8.14 -15.84
C GLN A 34 -2.61 9.34 -15.23
N VAL A 35 -3.13 9.91 -14.15
CA VAL A 35 -2.43 10.97 -13.38
C VAL A 35 -1.14 10.43 -12.79
N LEU A 36 -1.17 9.24 -12.19
CA LEU A 36 0.02 8.55 -11.68
C LEU A 36 1.07 8.36 -12.78
N MET A 37 0.67 7.90 -13.95
CA MET A 37 1.59 7.72 -15.10
C MET A 37 2.23 9.06 -15.52
N LYS A 38 1.46 10.15 -15.54
CA LYS A 38 2.01 11.49 -15.82
C LYS A 38 3.04 11.91 -14.80
N ASN A 39 2.78 11.66 -13.51
CA ASN A 39 3.73 11.95 -12.43
C ASN A 39 5.02 11.15 -12.57
N ILE A 40 4.92 9.87 -12.90
CA ILE A 40 6.08 8.98 -13.14
C ILE A 40 6.92 9.50 -14.31
N LYS A 41 6.28 9.87 -15.42
CA LYS A 41 6.97 10.42 -16.61
C LYS A 41 7.63 11.76 -16.30
N LYS A 42 6.96 12.63 -15.58
CA LYS A 42 7.49 13.95 -15.17
C LYS A 42 8.75 13.83 -14.33
N LEU A 43 8.85 12.78 -13.52
CA LEU A 43 10.01 12.50 -12.65
C LEU A 43 11.07 11.62 -13.36
N ASN A 44 10.85 11.21 -14.61
CA ASN A 44 11.74 10.36 -15.39
C ASN A 44 12.11 9.05 -14.67
N CYS A 45 11.15 8.43 -13.98
CA CYS A 45 11.37 7.20 -13.24
C CYS A 45 10.56 5.99 -13.76
N GLU A 46 10.20 6.00 -15.05
CA GLU A 46 9.40 4.94 -15.68
C GLU A 46 10.05 3.56 -15.54
N ASN A 47 11.37 3.49 -15.60
CA ASN A 47 12.13 2.22 -15.50
C ASN A 47 12.11 1.63 -14.09
N GLN A 48 11.71 2.40 -13.09
CA GLN A 48 11.65 2.00 -11.68
C GLN A 48 10.21 1.79 -11.19
N CYS A 49 9.22 1.93 -12.07
CA CYS A 49 7.81 1.90 -11.71
C CYS A 49 7.01 0.95 -12.57
N LYS A 50 6.02 0.30 -11.96
CA LYS A 50 4.99 -0.46 -12.67
C LYS A 50 3.64 -0.17 -12.04
N ILE A 51 2.63 0.11 -12.87
CA ILE A 51 1.25 0.36 -12.45
C ILE A 51 0.41 -0.87 -12.75
N PHE A 52 -0.34 -1.34 -11.74
CA PHE A 52 -1.39 -2.33 -11.89
C PHE A 52 -2.74 -1.63 -11.72
N ASN A 53 -3.52 -1.58 -12.80
CA ASN A 53 -4.86 -1.01 -12.77
C ASN A 53 -5.86 -2.08 -12.30
N SER A 54 -5.94 -2.25 -10.99
CA SER A 54 -6.72 -3.28 -10.31
C SER A 54 -7.18 -2.78 -8.94
N ASP A 55 -8.26 -3.36 -8.40
CA ASP A 55 -8.54 -3.21 -6.99
C ASP A 55 -7.56 -4.03 -6.14
N CYS A 56 -7.32 -3.60 -4.91
CA CYS A 56 -6.31 -4.20 -4.05
C CYS A 56 -6.70 -5.60 -3.56
N VAL A 57 -7.99 -5.91 -3.40
CA VAL A 57 -8.45 -7.25 -3.01
C VAL A 57 -8.12 -8.26 -4.10
N SER A 58 -8.50 -7.96 -5.34
CA SER A 58 -8.21 -8.82 -6.50
C SER A 58 -6.71 -8.98 -6.72
N PHE A 59 -5.95 -7.88 -6.63
CA PHE A 59 -4.50 -7.91 -6.78
C PHE A 59 -3.82 -8.82 -5.74
N SER A 60 -4.28 -8.77 -4.50
CA SER A 60 -3.69 -9.51 -3.38
C SER A 60 -4.23 -10.95 -3.20
N ALA A 61 -5.26 -11.34 -3.97
CA ALA A 61 -5.98 -12.60 -3.77
C ALA A 61 -5.14 -13.87 -4.02
N PHE A 62 -4.07 -13.77 -4.79
CA PHE A 62 -3.26 -14.92 -5.18
C PHE A 62 -1.83 -14.79 -4.64
N ARG A 63 -1.19 -15.96 -4.46
CA ARG A 63 0.20 -16.01 -4.02
C ARG A 63 1.09 -15.24 -4.98
N ASN A 64 1.87 -14.33 -4.42
CA ASN A 64 2.79 -13.50 -5.17
C ASN A 64 4.18 -14.14 -5.24
N GLN A 65 4.84 -14.00 -6.38
CA GLN A 65 6.23 -14.44 -6.56
C GLN A 65 7.23 -13.32 -6.24
N VAL A 66 6.80 -12.07 -6.40
CA VAL A 66 7.60 -10.89 -6.06
C VAL A 66 7.44 -10.59 -4.57
N LYS A 67 8.55 -10.43 -3.88
CA LYS A 67 8.60 -10.03 -2.48
C LYS A 67 8.87 -8.55 -2.35
N TYR A 68 8.22 -7.91 -1.38
CA TYR A 68 8.41 -6.49 -1.11
C TYR A 68 8.99 -6.30 0.30
N ASP A 69 9.97 -5.42 0.39
CA ASP A 69 10.55 -5.02 1.68
C ASP A 69 9.70 -3.98 2.38
N LEU A 70 8.92 -3.21 1.63
CA LEU A 70 7.98 -2.25 2.16
C LEU A 70 6.70 -2.30 1.36
N ILE A 71 5.57 -2.43 2.07
CA ILE A 71 4.23 -2.28 1.52
C ILE A 71 3.57 -1.10 2.23
N LEU A 72 2.99 -0.20 1.46
CA LEU A 72 2.30 1.01 1.91
C LEU A 72 0.83 0.92 1.53
N ALA A 73 -0.06 1.33 2.43
CA ALA A 73 -1.48 1.43 2.14
C ALA A 73 -2.10 2.64 2.84
N ASP A 74 -2.72 3.50 2.05
CA ASP A 74 -3.55 4.62 2.52
C ASP A 74 -4.93 4.51 1.86
N PRO A 75 -5.76 3.54 2.31
CA PRO A 75 -7.07 3.32 1.71
C PRO A 75 -8.03 4.46 2.02
N PRO A 76 -9.02 4.72 1.14
CA PRO A 76 -10.08 5.68 1.42
C PRO A 76 -10.79 5.37 2.75
N PHE A 77 -11.15 6.39 3.53
CA PHE A 77 -11.70 6.27 4.88
C PHE A 77 -12.95 5.38 5.00
N PHE A 78 -13.71 5.24 3.94
CA PHE A 78 -14.99 4.51 3.93
C PHE A 78 -14.87 3.07 3.44
N LYS A 79 -13.65 2.60 3.08
CA LYS A 79 -13.43 1.24 2.60
C LYS A 79 -12.85 0.37 3.70
N ASP A 80 -13.55 -0.72 3.99
CA ASP A 80 -13.09 -1.77 4.91
C ASP A 80 -12.43 -2.96 4.20
N ASP A 81 -12.27 -2.89 2.89
CA ASP A 81 -11.60 -3.90 2.08
C ASP A 81 -10.12 -4.09 2.48
N ILE A 82 -9.54 -3.10 3.14
CA ILE A 82 -8.17 -3.18 3.69
C ILE A 82 -7.99 -4.37 4.64
N HIS A 83 -9.03 -4.78 5.36
CA HIS A 83 -8.94 -5.93 6.27
C HIS A 83 -8.72 -7.24 5.47
N GLN A 84 -9.39 -7.39 4.35
CA GLN A 84 -9.17 -8.54 3.46
C GLN A 84 -7.80 -8.45 2.77
N VAL A 85 -7.43 -7.25 2.31
CA VAL A 85 -6.12 -7.00 1.70
C VAL A 85 -5.00 -7.34 2.68
N PHE A 86 -5.11 -6.92 3.94
CA PHE A 86 -4.13 -7.24 4.99
C PHE A 86 -3.94 -8.76 5.14
N LYS A 87 -5.04 -9.50 5.27
CA LYS A 87 -5.01 -10.97 5.35
C LYS A 87 -4.37 -11.60 4.12
N ASN A 88 -4.72 -11.12 2.94
CA ASN A 88 -4.16 -11.61 1.68
C ASN A 88 -2.64 -11.36 1.59
N ILE A 89 -2.19 -10.15 1.92
CA ILE A 89 -0.77 -9.77 1.89
C ILE A 89 0.07 -10.71 2.76
N ILE A 90 -0.41 -11.00 3.98
CA ILE A 90 0.30 -11.86 4.92
C ILE A 90 0.28 -13.31 4.45
N ASN A 91 -0.88 -13.82 4.03
CA ASN A 91 -1.06 -15.24 3.70
C ASN A 91 -0.51 -15.61 2.32
N ASN A 92 -0.47 -14.67 1.38
CA ASN A 92 -0.11 -14.91 -0.02
C ASN A 92 1.34 -14.52 -0.36
N ASN A 93 2.20 -14.37 0.66
CA ASN A 93 3.64 -14.30 0.48
C ASN A 93 4.13 -13.00 -0.20
N PHE A 94 3.52 -11.86 0.11
CA PHE A 94 3.90 -10.56 -0.45
C PHE A 94 5.13 -9.92 0.21
N LEU A 95 5.36 -10.19 1.51
CA LEU A 95 6.46 -9.60 2.27
C LEU A 95 7.74 -10.44 2.17
N SER A 96 8.88 -9.77 2.07
CA SER A 96 10.18 -10.40 2.24
C SER A 96 10.43 -10.77 3.71
N GLU A 97 11.54 -11.45 3.99
CA GLU A 97 11.91 -11.85 5.37
C GLU A 97 12.17 -10.67 6.31
N ILE A 98 12.44 -9.49 5.73
CA ILE A 98 12.62 -8.22 6.44
C ILE A 98 11.49 -7.24 6.14
N GLY A 99 10.39 -7.74 5.60
CA GLY A 99 9.30 -6.93 5.07
C GLY A 99 8.48 -6.23 6.14
N THR A 100 8.10 -5.00 5.84
CA THR A 100 7.23 -4.16 6.66
C THR A 100 6.00 -3.77 5.87
N PHE A 101 4.82 -3.90 6.48
CA PHE A 101 3.57 -3.40 5.94
C PHE A 101 3.04 -2.26 6.82
N LEU A 102 2.97 -1.06 6.24
CA LEU A 102 2.50 0.15 6.89
C LEU A 102 1.14 0.55 6.34
N ILE A 103 0.18 0.79 7.25
CA ILE A 103 -1.20 1.14 6.90
C ILE A 103 -1.60 2.42 7.64
N GLU A 104 -2.08 3.42 6.90
CA GLU A 104 -2.73 4.60 7.47
C GLU A 104 -4.24 4.41 7.48
N ARG A 105 -4.88 4.76 8.61
CA ARG A 105 -6.33 4.67 8.81
C ARG A 105 -6.84 5.88 9.55
N SER A 106 -8.16 6.12 9.46
CA SER A 106 -8.83 7.09 10.32
C SER A 106 -8.83 6.62 11.77
N ILE A 107 -8.68 7.55 12.71
CA ILE A 107 -8.84 7.25 14.14
C ILE A 107 -10.25 6.74 14.47
N GLN A 108 -11.25 7.11 13.68
CA GLN A 108 -12.65 6.69 13.88
C GLN A 108 -12.85 5.18 13.73
N THR A 109 -12.02 4.50 12.93
CA THR A 109 -12.09 3.05 12.70
C THR A 109 -11.15 2.24 13.58
N LYS A 110 -10.41 2.90 14.47
CA LYS A 110 -9.32 2.30 15.26
C LYS A 110 -9.71 1.00 15.98
N ALA A 111 -10.83 0.97 16.69
CA ALA A 111 -11.23 -0.21 17.46
C ALA A 111 -11.46 -1.42 16.55
N ASN A 112 -12.19 -1.24 15.45
CA ASN A 112 -12.44 -2.28 14.48
C ASN A 112 -11.16 -2.70 13.74
N ASP A 113 -10.32 -1.75 13.35
CA ASP A 113 -9.07 -2.03 12.66
C ASP A 113 -8.11 -2.85 13.53
N GLU A 114 -7.97 -2.49 14.82
CA GLU A 114 -7.14 -3.27 15.76
C GLU A 114 -7.63 -4.70 15.93
N GLU A 115 -8.96 -4.90 15.97
CA GLU A 115 -9.56 -6.23 16.03
C GLU A 115 -9.28 -7.04 14.75
N GLN A 116 -9.49 -6.44 13.58
CA GLN A 116 -9.37 -7.11 12.29
C GLN A 116 -7.91 -7.40 11.90
N PHE A 117 -7.00 -6.48 12.19
CA PHE A 117 -5.57 -6.68 11.93
C PHE A 117 -4.88 -7.56 13.00
N GLY A 118 -5.42 -7.60 14.21
CA GLY A 118 -4.80 -8.29 15.33
C GLY A 118 -3.52 -7.62 15.83
N ILE A 119 -3.31 -6.35 15.49
CA ILE A 119 -2.17 -5.53 15.93
C ILE A 119 -2.65 -4.20 16.50
N LYS A 120 -1.84 -3.61 17.36
CA LYS A 120 -2.14 -2.31 17.96
C LYS A 120 -1.63 -1.17 17.11
N THR A 121 -2.25 -0.01 17.29
CA THR A 121 -1.79 1.24 16.69
C THR A 121 -0.34 1.51 17.06
N PHE A 122 0.50 1.75 16.05
CA PHE A 122 1.89 2.16 16.23
C PHE A 122 2.00 3.63 16.64
N ARG A 123 1.27 4.51 15.96
CA ARG A 123 1.31 5.95 16.20
C ARG A 123 0.00 6.61 15.80
N LYS A 124 -0.37 7.66 16.54
CA LYS A 124 -1.44 8.58 16.18
C LYS A 124 -0.84 9.85 15.57
N LEU A 125 -1.36 10.28 14.42
CA LEU A 125 -0.98 11.52 13.72
C LEU A 125 -2.25 12.31 13.39
N GLY A 126 -2.63 13.28 14.27
CA GLY A 126 -3.88 14.02 14.10
C GLY A 126 -5.10 13.10 14.14
N ASP A 127 -5.89 13.10 13.08
CA ASP A 127 -7.07 12.23 12.92
C ASP A 127 -6.75 10.88 12.27
N SER A 128 -5.47 10.62 11.98
CA SER A 128 -4.98 9.35 11.43
C SER A 128 -4.26 8.52 12.48
N VAL A 129 -4.29 7.21 12.27
CA VAL A 129 -3.49 6.23 13.03
C VAL A 129 -2.69 5.38 12.06
N ILE A 130 -1.49 5.03 12.47
CA ILE A 130 -0.58 4.19 11.68
C ILE A 130 -0.47 2.83 12.32
N TYR A 131 -0.61 1.79 11.49
CA TYR A 131 -0.33 0.40 11.86
C TYR A 131 0.93 -0.05 11.16
N ILE A 132 1.74 -0.83 11.86
CA ILE A 132 2.94 -1.46 11.29
C ILE A 132 2.88 -2.96 11.60
N TYR A 133 3.00 -3.76 10.55
CA TYR A 133 3.21 -5.20 10.62
C TYR A 133 4.60 -5.52 10.06
N GLU A 134 5.39 -6.23 10.84
CA GLU A 134 6.73 -6.71 10.47
C GLU A 134 6.77 -8.24 10.50
N VAL A 135 7.46 -8.82 9.55
CA VAL A 135 7.68 -10.27 9.47
C VAL A 135 8.57 -10.76 10.59
#